data_1d823edd4031303d073de22736810733
#
_entry.id   1d823edd4031303d073de22736810733
#
_cell.length_a   1.000
_cell.length_b   1.000
_cell.length_c   1.000
_cell.angle_alpha   90.00
_cell.angle_beta   90.00
_cell.angle_gamma   90.00
#
_symmetry.space_group_name_H-M   'P 1'
#
loop_
_entity.id
_entity.type
_entity.pdbx_description
1 polymer ?
#
loop_
_entity_poly.entity_id
_entity_poly.type
_entity_poly.pdbx_seq_one_letter_code
_entity_poly.pdbx_strand_id
1 'polypeptide(L)'
;VTLRCFALAIVLAGASSAAAQTPTYDLVIHGGRIVDGTGAPSYQADLAVVNGRISVIGRPDTTKARRVINATGLVVAPGFIDMMGQSAAMFTRGSGDAAFNMLSQGITTINTGEGDSSAPVGPDSARAVGWSTMREYFRRLEAAGTPLNVAQSVGHTTIRQIVIGDSARQATPAELQRMRGMVEEAMRAGATGVSTALIYPPAVYASEEEITALTAVAGQYGGRYFTHMRNEGDRLLEAIDEALRIGRNAHTPVHIFHLKTAGQENWGKMDLALARIHEARAGGQDVAVDIYPYINNGLDIRALIHPRNAEAGNDALTKRLGDPAMRARIRKEMEEETGWENWYVHAGRDWDRIVLGGITAPEYKQYGGLSIKAIADRAKKDPWDVFFAIAEAGPAFTMPQTMSEANKIKAMREEFTSFDTDVGPAASAIATHPRAFGAFPRIFGHYVRELGVLSLEGAVQRASAVAANEIGAYDRGRLAPGLAADIVLFDPLKIRDRATFAEPTLPSEGVMYTLVNGVVVFEGGKYTGAKPGVVLRGPGWDGRK
;
A
#
# COMPACT_ATOMS: atom_id res chain seq x y z
N VAL A 1 -21.06 -49.16 83.95
CA VAL A 1 -21.30 -47.93 83.19
C VAL A 1 -19.95 -47.36 82.78
N THR A 2 -19.53 -47.52 81.52
CA THR A 2 -18.27 -47.07 80.98
C THR A 2 -18.49 -45.99 79.99
N LEU A 3 -18.03 -44.76 80.29
CA LEU A 3 -18.04 -43.62 79.42
C LEU A 3 -16.89 -43.76 78.40
N ARG A 4 -17.20 -43.75 77.08
CA ARG A 4 -16.22 -43.60 75.99
C ARG A 4 -16.17 -42.16 75.53
N CYS A 5 -15.02 -41.50 75.76
CA CYS A 5 -14.69 -40.22 75.16
C CYS A 5 -14.32 -40.41 73.70
N PHE A 6 -15.04 -39.75 72.78
CA PHE A 6 -14.63 -39.60 71.38
C PHE A 6 -13.77 -38.33 71.25
N ALA A 7 -12.54 -38.49 70.87
CA ALA A 7 -11.65 -37.41 70.48
C ALA A 7 -11.91 -37.02 69.01
N LEU A 8 -12.32 -35.79 68.75
CA LEU A 8 -12.52 -35.24 67.41
C LEU A 8 -11.19 -34.66 66.93
N ALA A 9 -10.56 -35.31 65.94
CA ALA A 9 -9.36 -34.82 65.27
C ALA A 9 -9.76 -33.82 64.19
N ILE A 10 -9.45 -32.54 64.40
CA ILE A 10 -9.59 -31.50 63.39
C ILE A 10 -8.40 -31.57 62.46
N VAL A 11 -8.61 -32.00 61.20
CA VAL A 11 -7.63 -31.94 60.12
C VAL A 11 -7.69 -30.53 59.53
N LEU A 12 -6.72 -29.68 59.85
CA LEU A 12 -6.46 -28.44 59.15
C LEU A 12 -5.91 -28.76 57.77
N ALA A 13 -6.75 -28.69 56.73
CA ALA A 13 -6.33 -28.68 55.35
C ALA A 13 -5.66 -27.31 55.06
N GLY A 14 -4.34 -27.27 55.00
CA GLY A 14 -3.58 -26.12 54.57
C GLY A 14 -3.86 -25.85 53.07
N ALA A 15 -4.68 -24.87 52.77
CA ALA A 15 -4.82 -24.33 51.41
C ALA A 15 -3.51 -23.67 51.02
N SER A 16 -2.65 -24.38 50.27
CA SER A 16 -1.55 -23.77 49.59
C SER A 16 -2.12 -22.82 48.53
N SER A 17 -2.13 -21.53 48.83
CA SER A 17 -2.36 -20.49 47.80
C SER A 17 -1.22 -20.61 46.80
N ALA A 18 -1.49 -21.24 45.65
CA ALA A 18 -0.61 -21.09 44.49
C ALA A 18 -0.48 -19.61 44.20
N ALA A 19 0.66 -19.01 44.51
CA ALA A 19 0.99 -17.66 44.11
C ALA A 19 0.84 -17.63 42.59
N ALA A 20 -0.16 -16.89 42.08
CA ALA A 20 -0.32 -16.66 40.67
C ALA A 20 1.01 -16.07 40.18
N GLN A 21 1.73 -16.82 39.36
CA GLN A 21 2.98 -16.33 38.77
C GLN A 21 2.61 -15.06 38.01
N THR A 22 3.17 -13.93 38.45
CA THR A 22 2.98 -12.63 37.80
C THR A 22 3.47 -12.75 36.36
N PRO A 23 2.68 -12.35 35.36
CA PRO A 23 3.08 -12.50 33.98
C PRO A 23 4.43 -11.81 33.74
N THR A 24 5.35 -12.52 33.11
CA THR A 24 6.61 -11.94 32.63
C THR A 24 6.31 -11.27 31.31
N TYR A 25 6.63 -9.99 31.20
CA TYR A 25 6.48 -9.26 29.95
C TYR A 25 7.67 -9.53 29.02
N ASP A 26 7.42 -9.74 27.74
CA ASP A 26 8.47 -9.83 26.73
C ASP A 26 9.13 -8.46 26.52
N LEU A 27 8.31 -7.41 26.53
CA LEU A 27 8.74 -6.03 26.36
C LEU A 27 7.85 -5.09 27.16
N VAL A 28 8.46 -4.03 27.74
CA VAL A 28 7.74 -2.85 28.24
C VAL A 28 8.26 -1.61 27.53
N ILE A 29 7.35 -0.79 27.01
CA ILE A 29 7.61 0.55 26.48
C ILE A 29 7.23 1.53 27.59
N HIS A 30 8.22 2.26 28.13
CA HIS A 30 8.08 3.09 29.32
C HIS A 30 8.15 4.57 28.99
N GLY A 31 7.28 5.40 29.63
CA GLY A 31 7.33 6.85 29.59
C GLY A 31 6.90 7.48 28.26
N GLY A 32 6.15 6.75 27.42
CA GLY A 32 5.73 7.22 26.11
C GLY A 32 4.43 8.02 26.11
N ARG A 33 4.26 8.88 25.13
CA ARG A 33 3.00 9.52 24.81
C ARG A 33 2.18 8.59 23.88
N ILE A 34 1.14 7.98 24.42
CA ILE A 34 0.27 7.05 23.65
C ILE A 34 -0.65 7.84 22.74
N VAL A 35 -0.63 7.52 21.44
CA VAL A 35 -1.62 7.91 20.43
C VAL A 35 -2.20 6.62 19.90
N ASP A 36 -3.35 6.20 20.41
CA ASP A 36 -3.81 4.82 20.33
C ASP A 36 -4.49 4.41 19.00
N GLY A 37 -4.58 5.31 18.04
CA GLY A 37 -5.18 5.07 16.73
C GLY A 37 -6.69 5.24 16.67
N THR A 38 -7.35 5.66 17.78
CA THR A 38 -8.79 5.92 17.79
C THR A 38 -9.16 7.31 17.31
N GLY A 39 -8.19 8.23 17.20
CA GLY A 39 -8.42 9.66 17.00
C GLY A 39 -8.70 10.44 18.28
N ALA A 40 -8.80 9.75 19.44
CA ALA A 40 -8.95 10.38 20.75
C ALA A 40 -7.65 11.10 21.18
N PRO A 41 -7.73 12.09 22.11
CA PRO A 41 -6.56 12.79 22.61
C PRO A 41 -5.49 11.84 23.18
N SER A 42 -4.23 12.14 22.91
CA SER A 42 -3.08 11.39 23.42
C SER A 42 -2.92 11.50 24.93
N TYR A 43 -2.32 10.49 25.55
CA TYR A 43 -2.09 10.42 27.00
C TYR A 43 -0.75 9.76 27.35
N GLN A 44 -0.27 9.95 28.59
CA GLN A 44 0.96 9.33 29.09
C GLN A 44 0.65 7.98 29.72
N ALA A 45 1.28 6.92 29.23
CA ALA A 45 1.21 5.59 29.83
C ALA A 45 2.39 4.72 29.37
N ASP A 46 2.61 3.63 30.09
CA ASP A 46 3.48 2.55 29.69
C ASP A 46 2.66 1.47 28.98
N LEU A 47 3.31 0.70 28.11
CA LEU A 47 2.70 -0.40 27.37
C LEU A 47 3.53 -1.67 27.52
N ALA A 48 2.87 -2.79 27.89
CA ALA A 48 3.52 -4.09 27.99
C ALA A 48 3.05 -5.04 26.90
N VAL A 49 3.98 -5.86 26.41
CA VAL A 49 3.76 -6.88 25.37
C VAL A 49 4.06 -8.27 25.92
N VAL A 50 3.18 -9.22 25.60
CA VAL A 50 3.34 -10.65 25.88
C VAL A 50 2.92 -11.45 24.65
N ASN A 51 3.76 -12.36 24.20
CA ASN A 51 3.47 -13.26 23.07
C ASN A 51 2.96 -12.53 21.83
N GLY A 52 3.61 -11.42 21.48
CA GLY A 52 3.29 -10.63 20.30
C GLY A 52 2.02 -9.77 20.39
N ARG A 53 1.37 -9.73 21.56
CA ARG A 53 0.15 -8.93 21.78
C ARG A 53 0.33 -7.92 22.89
N ILE A 54 -0.38 -6.81 22.80
CA ILE A 54 -0.46 -5.81 23.85
C ILE A 54 -1.18 -6.45 25.04
N SER A 55 -0.50 -6.50 26.19
CA SER A 55 -1.04 -7.08 27.42
C SER A 55 -1.65 -6.01 28.34
N VAL A 56 -0.95 -4.91 28.52
CA VAL A 56 -1.34 -3.81 29.42
C VAL A 56 -1.01 -2.47 28.78
N ILE A 57 -1.90 -1.51 28.94
CA ILE A 57 -1.60 -0.08 28.78
C ILE A 57 -1.94 0.59 30.11
N GLY A 58 -0.94 1.21 30.75
CA GLY A 58 -1.09 1.79 32.09
C GLY A 58 0.23 1.89 32.82
N ARG A 59 0.43 1.11 33.89
CA ARG A 59 1.65 1.09 34.71
C ARG A 59 2.13 -0.35 34.96
N PRO A 60 2.60 -1.07 33.92
CA PRO A 60 3.19 -2.37 34.11
C PRO A 60 4.48 -2.28 34.93
N ASP A 61 4.77 -3.32 35.70
CA ASP A 61 6.02 -3.44 36.48
C ASP A 61 7.20 -3.72 35.51
N THR A 62 8.01 -2.70 35.25
CA THR A 62 9.13 -2.78 34.33
C THR A 62 10.20 -3.79 34.78
N THR A 63 10.29 -4.13 36.09
CA THR A 63 11.26 -5.11 36.59
C THR A 63 10.93 -6.54 36.15
N LYS A 64 9.70 -6.78 35.70
CA LYS A 64 9.23 -8.07 35.17
C LYS A 64 9.36 -8.20 33.66
N ALA A 65 9.91 -7.20 32.97
CA ALA A 65 10.12 -7.20 31.55
C ALA A 65 11.48 -7.81 31.16
N ARG A 66 11.49 -8.64 30.10
CA ARG A 66 12.75 -9.11 29.50
C ARG A 66 13.52 -7.97 28.84
N ARG A 67 12.79 -7.00 28.29
CA ARG A 67 13.34 -5.78 27.67
C ARG A 67 12.50 -4.57 28.03
N VAL A 68 13.15 -3.45 28.28
CA VAL A 68 12.49 -2.14 28.47
C VAL A 68 12.99 -1.18 27.40
N ILE A 69 12.08 -0.51 26.71
CA ILE A 69 12.38 0.61 25.81
C ILE A 69 11.96 1.90 26.51
N ASN A 70 12.89 2.82 26.69
CA ASN A 70 12.57 4.15 27.19
C ASN A 70 12.02 5.00 26.04
N ALA A 71 10.74 5.35 26.12
CA ALA A 71 10.01 6.14 25.14
C ALA A 71 9.78 7.60 25.61
N THR A 72 10.52 8.07 26.61
CA THR A 72 10.38 9.45 27.11
C THR A 72 10.60 10.45 25.96
N GLY A 73 9.63 11.34 25.73
CA GLY A 73 9.64 12.30 24.63
C GLY A 73 9.19 11.75 23.27
N LEU A 74 8.92 10.45 23.19
CA LEU A 74 8.45 9.81 21.95
C LEU A 74 6.92 9.64 21.95
N VAL A 75 6.35 9.65 20.76
CA VAL A 75 5.03 9.13 20.47
C VAL A 75 5.11 7.62 20.34
N VAL A 76 4.18 6.92 20.99
CA VAL A 76 3.94 5.47 20.83
C VAL A 76 2.61 5.33 20.15
N ALA A 77 2.62 4.85 18.91
CA ALA A 77 1.44 4.71 18.06
C ALA A 77 1.33 3.28 17.49
N PRO A 78 0.14 2.87 17.01
CA PRO A 78 0.03 1.66 16.20
C PRO A 78 0.97 1.75 15.01
N GLY A 79 1.57 0.64 14.63
CA GLY A 79 2.36 0.54 13.42
C GLY A 79 1.53 0.94 12.20
N PHE A 80 2.14 1.68 11.29
CA PHE A 80 1.45 2.20 10.12
C PHE A 80 1.13 1.09 9.11
N ILE A 81 0.04 1.27 8.38
CA ILE A 81 -0.43 0.36 7.34
C ILE A 81 -0.39 1.10 6.01
N ASP A 82 0.41 0.61 5.11
CA ASP A 82 0.51 1.09 3.73
C ASP A 82 -0.58 0.43 2.88
N MET A 83 -1.51 1.22 2.38
CA MET A 83 -2.67 0.71 1.64
C MET A 83 -2.34 0.27 0.21
N MET A 84 -1.19 0.70 -0.33
CA MET A 84 -0.74 0.31 -1.66
C MET A 84 0.78 0.04 -1.70
N GLY A 85 1.17 -1.10 -1.13
CA GLY A 85 2.55 -1.56 -1.03
C GLY A 85 3.04 -2.37 -2.24
N GLN A 86 2.37 -2.26 -3.38
CA GLN A 86 2.66 -2.89 -4.68
C GLN A 86 2.82 -4.42 -4.61
N SER A 87 3.99 -4.94 -4.24
CA SER A 87 4.28 -6.37 -4.21
C SER A 87 5.20 -6.78 -3.06
N ALA A 88 4.89 -7.91 -2.43
CA ALA A 88 5.74 -8.55 -1.42
C ALA A 88 6.52 -9.78 -1.95
N ALA A 89 6.48 -10.04 -3.25
CA ALA A 89 7.06 -11.25 -3.84
C ALA A 89 8.56 -11.43 -3.55
N MET A 90 9.30 -10.34 -3.34
CA MET A 90 10.73 -10.39 -3.00
C MET A 90 11.01 -11.10 -1.67
N PHE A 91 10.08 -11.08 -0.74
CA PHE A 91 10.26 -11.77 0.55
C PHE A 91 10.28 -13.30 0.38
N THR A 92 9.67 -13.85 -0.66
CA THR A 92 9.73 -15.30 -0.95
C THR A 92 11.15 -15.80 -1.22
N ARG A 93 12.07 -14.89 -1.52
CA ARG A 93 13.51 -15.17 -1.75
C ARG A 93 14.38 -14.88 -0.53
N GLY A 94 13.77 -14.58 0.61
CA GLY A 94 14.47 -14.30 1.86
C GLY A 94 15.07 -12.89 1.97
N SER A 95 14.79 -11.98 1.03
CA SER A 95 15.33 -10.61 0.97
C SER A 95 14.68 -9.69 2.00
N GLY A 96 14.86 -9.98 3.30
CA GLY A 96 14.30 -9.16 4.38
C GLY A 96 14.80 -7.71 4.38
N ASP A 97 16.04 -7.47 3.98
CA ASP A 97 16.63 -6.13 3.88
C ASP A 97 15.86 -5.20 2.94
N ALA A 98 15.13 -5.77 1.98
CA ALA A 98 14.27 -5.02 1.09
C ALA A 98 13.08 -4.33 1.80
N ALA A 99 12.76 -4.69 3.04
CA ALA A 99 11.75 -4.00 3.83
C ALA A 99 12.27 -2.73 4.53
N PHE A 100 13.56 -2.42 4.44
CA PHE A 100 14.17 -1.30 5.15
C PHE A 100 13.44 0.03 4.87
N ASN A 101 13.10 0.29 3.61
CA ASN A 101 12.36 1.48 3.22
C ASN A 101 10.99 1.60 3.91
N MET A 102 10.29 0.49 4.14
CA MET A 102 8.99 0.46 4.84
C MET A 102 9.18 0.61 6.36
N LEU A 103 10.04 -0.22 6.94
CA LEU A 103 10.27 -0.27 8.38
C LEU A 103 10.83 1.05 8.94
N SER A 104 11.69 1.74 8.18
CA SER A 104 12.26 3.05 8.54
C SER A 104 11.22 4.18 8.54
N GLN A 105 10.05 3.96 7.95
CA GLN A 105 8.91 4.87 7.97
C GLN A 105 7.88 4.53 9.07
N GLY A 106 8.09 3.44 9.83
CA GLY A 106 7.13 2.97 10.83
C GLY A 106 6.04 2.05 10.28
N ILE A 107 6.15 1.61 9.03
CA ILE A 107 5.18 0.72 8.37
C ILE A 107 5.39 -0.70 8.89
N THR A 108 4.34 -1.31 9.41
CA THR A 108 4.30 -2.67 9.95
C THR A 108 3.47 -3.63 9.11
N THR A 109 2.65 -3.09 8.24
CA THR A 109 1.76 -3.85 7.36
C THR A 109 1.68 -3.19 5.99
N ILE A 110 1.69 -4.00 4.93
CA ILE A 110 1.43 -3.56 3.57
C ILE A 110 0.25 -4.31 2.98
N ASN A 111 -0.66 -3.59 2.31
CA ASN A 111 -1.63 -4.18 1.40
C ASN A 111 -1.04 -4.12 -0.01
N THR A 112 -1.01 -5.25 -0.72
CA THR A 112 -0.32 -5.38 -2.00
C THR A 112 -1.29 -5.74 -3.13
N GLY A 113 -0.93 -5.38 -4.36
CA GLY A 113 -1.72 -5.59 -5.57
C GLY A 113 -2.45 -4.33 -6.02
N GLU A 114 -2.09 -3.84 -7.22
CA GLU A 114 -2.74 -2.72 -7.92
C GLU A 114 -3.05 -3.14 -9.36
N GLY A 115 -4.15 -3.87 -9.55
CA GLY A 115 -4.46 -4.48 -10.85
C GLY A 115 -3.58 -5.68 -11.19
N ASP A 116 -2.28 -5.58 -10.95
CA ASP A 116 -1.36 -6.70 -10.94
C ASP A 116 -1.25 -7.32 -9.54
N SER A 117 -1.02 -8.63 -9.48
CA SER A 117 -0.80 -9.34 -8.23
C SER A 117 0.28 -10.41 -8.36
N SER A 118 0.94 -10.73 -7.24
CA SER A 118 2.00 -11.75 -7.22
C SER A 118 1.49 -13.17 -7.48
N ALA A 119 0.18 -13.37 -7.38
CA ALA A 119 -0.55 -14.60 -7.72
C ALA A 119 -2.02 -14.26 -8.04
N PRO A 120 -2.71 -15.08 -8.88
CA PRO A 120 -2.17 -16.27 -9.58
C PRO A 120 -1.13 -15.89 -10.64
N VAL A 121 -0.40 -16.89 -11.17
CA VAL A 121 0.53 -16.68 -12.29
C VAL A 121 0.30 -17.72 -13.38
N GLY A 122 0.60 -17.34 -14.63
CA GLY A 122 0.52 -18.25 -15.77
C GLY A 122 1.54 -19.40 -15.70
N PRO A 123 1.36 -20.49 -16.48
CA PRO A 123 2.18 -21.69 -16.40
C PRO A 123 3.69 -21.46 -16.57
N ASP A 124 4.08 -20.54 -17.46
CA ASP A 124 5.48 -20.23 -17.72
C ASP A 124 6.12 -19.47 -16.55
N SER A 125 5.41 -18.47 -16.02
CA SER A 125 5.84 -17.73 -14.82
C SER A 125 5.87 -18.61 -13.58
N ALA A 126 4.93 -19.56 -13.44
CA ALA A 126 4.86 -20.48 -12.30
C ALA A 126 6.14 -21.32 -12.15
N ARG A 127 6.74 -21.76 -13.28
CA ARG A 127 8.02 -22.48 -13.26
C ARG A 127 9.17 -21.62 -12.74
N ALA A 128 9.16 -20.33 -13.06
CA ALA A 128 10.22 -19.41 -12.64
C ALA A 128 10.11 -18.97 -11.18
N VAL A 129 8.87 -18.77 -10.67
CA VAL A 129 8.64 -18.26 -9.30
C VAL A 129 8.41 -19.38 -8.27
N GLY A 130 7.90 -20.54 -8.69
CA GLY A 130 7.66 -21.71 -7.84
C GLY A 130 6.30 -21.70 -7.12
N TRP A 131 5.30 -20.98 -7.68
CA TRP A 131 3.89 -21.04 -7.27
C TRP A 131 3.00 -20.72 -8.48
N SER A 132 1.74 -21.15 -8.42
CA SER A 132 0.70 -20.89 -9.44
C SER A 132 -0.49 -20.14 -8.87
N THR A 133 -0.87 -20.45 -7.63
CA THR A 133 -2.08 -19.96 -6.98
C THR A 133 -1.75 -18.99 -5.85
N MET A 134 -2.77 -18.23 -5.39
CA MET A 134 -2.64 -17.35 -4.24
C MET A 134 -2.26 -18.12 -2.97
N ARG A 135 -2.81 -19.32 -2.78
CA ARG A 135 -2.51 -20.19 -1.65
C ARG A 135 -1.04 -20.61 -1.62
N GLU A 136 -0.48 -21.02 -2.76
CA GLU A 136 0.92 -21.40 -2.87
C GLU A 136 1.86 -20.21 -2.63
N TYR A 137 1.52 -19.05 -3.15
CA TYR A 137 2.27 -17.80 -2.90
C TYR A 137 2.31 -17.47 -1.41
N PHE A 138 1.17 -17.50 -0.73
CA PHE A 138 1.10 -17.25 0.70
C PHE A 138 1.92 -18.25 1.53
N ARG A 139 1.87 -19.54 1.18
CA ARG A 139 2.75 -20.55 1.81
C ARG A 139 4.23 -20.23 1.64
N ARG A 140 4.61 -19.72 0.47
CA ARG A 140 6.01 -19.31 0.22
C ARG A 140 6.41 -18.12 1.07
N LEU A 141 5.56 -17.13 1.22
CA LEU A 141 5.80 -16.00 2.12
C LEU A 141 5.96 -16.47 3.58
N GLU A 142 5.04 -17.30 4.05
CA GLU A 142 5.09 -17.85 5.41
C GLU A 142 6.35 -18.70 5.66
N ALA A 143 6.74 -19.52 4.70
CA ALA A 143 7.93 -20.36 4.81
C ALA A 143 9.24 -19.55 4.81
N ALA A 144 9.31 -18.45 4.04
CA ALA A 144 10.48 -17.57 3.99
C ALA A 144 10.57 -16.63 5.21
N GLY A 145 9.42 -16.34 5.84
CA GLY A 145 9.28 -15.31 6.87
C GLY A 145 9.37 -13.90 6.29
N THR A 146 8.54 -13.00 6.80
CA THR A 146 8.46 -11.61 6.35
C THR A 146 8.82 -10.65 7.48
N PRO A 147 9.53 -9.53 7.21
CA PRO A 147 9.84 -8.53 8.23
C PRO A 147 8.63 -7.75 8.73
N LEU A 148 7.58 -7.64 7.91
CA LEU A 148 6.33 -6.94 8.17
C LEU A 148 5.14 -7.81 7.72
N ASN A 149 3.93 -7.44 8.14
CA ASN A 149 2.73 -8.16 7.77
C ASN A 149 2.35 -7.86 6.32
N VAL A 150 1.81 -8.85 5.62
CA VAL A 150 1.42 -8.76 4.21
C VAL A 150 -0.05 -9.12 4.04
N ALA A 151 -0.83 -8.19 3.53
CA ALA A 151 -2.14 -8.41 2.96
C ALA A 151 -2.03 -8.35 1.41
N GLN A 152 -2.89 -9.05 0.68
CA GLN A 152 -2.82 -9.12 -0.77
C GLN A 152 -4.22 -9.16 -1.38
N SER A 153 -4.50 -8.26 -2.33
CA SER A 153 -5.64 -8.36 -3.24
C SER A 153 -5.28 -9.19 -4.47
N VAL A 154 -6.27 -9.79 -5.13
CA VAL A 154 -6.05 -10.45 -6.42
C VAL A 154 -6.22 -9.46 -7.57
N GLY A 155 -5.24 -9.40 -8.46
CA GLY A 155 -5.18 -8.44 -9.56
C GLY A 155 -6.02 -8.86 -10.77
N HIS A 156 -6.94 -7.99 -11.20
CA HIS A 156 -7.71 -8.16 -12.43
C HIS A 156 -6.81 -8.24 -13.67
N THR A 157 -5.82 -7.34 -13.79
CA THR A 157 -4.86 -7.32 -14.91
C THR A 157 -4.17 -8.67 -15.05
N THR A 158 -3.65 -9.20 -13.95
CA THR A 158 -3.00 -10.52 -13.91
C THR A 158 -3.94 -11.63 -14.37
N ILE A 159 -5.17 -11.66 -13.86
CA ILE A 159 -6.17 -12.66 -14.26
C ILE A 159 -6.51 -12.53 -15.76
N ARG A 160 -6.72 -11.30 -16.24
CA ARG A 160 -7.02 -11.03 -17.63
C ARG A 160 -5.89 -11.48 -18.56
N GLN A 161 -4.64 -11.18 -18.22
CA GLN A 161 -3.47 -11.64 -18.97
C GLN A 161 -3.38 -13.17 -19.06
N ILE A 162 -3.67 -13.89 -17.98
CA ILE A 162 -3.63 -15.35 -17.94
C ILE A 162 -4.73 -15.96 -18.85
N VAL A 163 -5.91 -15.32 -18.95
CA VAL A 163 -7.08 -15.89 -19.63
C VAL A 163 -7.22 -15.40 -21.07
N ILE A 164 -6.95 -14.11 -21.32
CA ILE A 164 -7.19 -13.45 -22.61
C ILE A 164 -5.88 -13.01 -23.28
N GLY A 165 -4.82 -12.80 -22.51
CA GLY A 165 -3.58 -12.16 -22.97
C GLY A 165 -3.72 -10.64 -23.08
N ASP A 166 -2.85 -10.01 -23.88
CA ASP A 166 -2.79 -8.55 -24.04
C ASP A 166 -3.80 -8.00 -25.06
N SER A 167 -4.78 -8.80 -25.45
CA SER A 167 -5.78 -8.43 -26.46
C SER A 167 -6.78 -7.41 -25.95
N ALA A 168 -7.15 -6.45 -26.81
CA ALA A 168 -8.20 -5.44 -26.53
C ALA A 168 -9.64 -5.98 -26.59
N ARG A 169 -9.86 -7.23 -27.05
CA ARG A 169 -11.20 -7.81 -27.14
C ARG A 169 -11.83 -8.05 -25.78
N GLN A 170 -13.13 -8.09 -25.75
CA GLN A 170 -13.89 -8.49 -24.56
C GLN A 170 -13.74 -9.98 -24.24
N ALA A 171 -13.91 -10.34 -22.95
CA ALA A 171 -13.96 -11.73 -22.51
C ALA A 171 -15.18 -12.44 -23.09
N THR A 172 -15.01 -13.69 -23.54
CA THR A 172 -16.15 -14.57 -23.81
C THR A 172 -16.80 -15.02 -22.50
N PRO A 173 -18.07 -15.50 -22.50
CA PRO A 173 -18.71 -16.01 -21.29
C PRO A 173 -17.91 -17.13 -20.59
N ALA A 174 -17.26 -18.01 -21.34
CA ALA A 174 -16.42 -19.08 -20.79
C ALA A 174 -15.13 -18.53 -20.13
N GLU A 175 -14.49 -17.55 -20.75
CA GLU A 175 -13.34 -16.86 -20.19
C GLU A 175 -13.69 -16.08 -18.92
N LEU A 176 -14.81 -15.34 -18.94
CA LEU A 176 -15.31 -14.63 -17.76
C LEU A 176 -15.59 -15.59 -16.60
N GLN A 177 -16.17 -16.76 -16.87
CA GLN A 177 -16.40 -17.78 -15.84
C GLN A 177 -15.08 -18.33 -15.29
N ARG A 178 -14.05 -18.52 -16.13
CA ARG A 178 -12.71 -18.92 -15.70
C ARG A 178 -12.07 -17.85 -14.81
N MET A 179 -12.17 -16.57 -15.19
CA MET A 179 -11.67 -15.43 -14.41
C MET A 179 -12.35 -15.38 -13.02
N ARG A 180 -13.67 -15.56 -12.96
CA ARG A 180 -14.43 -15.64 -11.69
C ARG A 180 -13.92 -16.76 -10.78
N GLY A 181 -13.64 -17.94 -11.35
CA GLY A 181 -13.08 -19.07 -10.59
C GLY A 181 -11.69 -18.76 -10.00
N MET A 182 -10.87 -17.96 -10.71
CA MET A 182 -9.57 -17.53 -10.20
C MET A 182 -9.70 -16.51 -9.04
N VAL A 183 -10.67 -15.59 -9.10
CA VAL A 183 -11.00 -14.70 -7.98
C VAL A 183 -11.49 -15.51 -6.79
N GLU A 184 -12.39 -16.47 -6.99
CA GLU A 184 -12.90 -17.34 -5.93
C GLU A 184 -11.77 -18.10 -5.22
N GLU A 185 -10.83 -18.70 -5.98
CA GLU A 185 -9.66 -19.38 -5.42
C GLU A 185 -8.83 -18.44 -4.54
N ALA A 186 -8.55 -17.24 -5.06
CA ALA A 186 -7.76 -16.25 -4.33
C ALA A 186 -8.47 -15.80 -3.03
N MET A 187 -9.78 -15.56 -3.07
CA MET A 187 -10.57 -15.20 -1.89
C MET A 187 -10.56 -16.31 -0.84
N ARG A 188 -10.74 -17.57 -1.25
CA ARG A 188 -10.65 -18.75 -0.35
C ARG A 188 -9.24 -18.95 0.20
N ALA A 189 -8.21 -18.52 -0.51
CA ALA A 189 -6.83 -18.50 -0.02
C ALA A 189 -6.58 -17.37 0.99
N GLY A 190 -7.46 -16.38 1.08
CA GLY A 190 -7.37 -15.26 2.01
C GLY A 190 -6.93 -13.94 1.36
N ALA A 191 -7.19 -13.73 0.07
CA ALA A 191 -7.06 -12.41 -0.53
C ALA A 191 -8.03 -11.41 0.13
N THR A 192 -7.64 -10.12 0.21
CA THR A 192 -8.46 -9.06 0.82
C THR A 192 -9.57 -8.56 -0.10
N GLY A 193 -9.47 -8.86 -1.38
CA GLY A 193 -10.42 -8.43 -2.40
C GLY A 193 -9.85 -8.55 -3.80
N VAL A 194 -10.47 -7.85 -4.74
CA VAL A 194 -10.01 -7.74 -6.13
C VAL A 194 -9.50 -6.32 -6.39
N SER A 195 -8.39 -6.18 -7.12
CA SER A 195 -7.84 -4.88 -7.49
C SER A 195 -7.78 -4.67 -9.00
N THR A 196 -7.93 -3.41 -9.43
CA THR A 196 -7.81 -2.99 -10.84
C THR A 196 -6.85 -1.83 -10.99
N ALA A 197 -6.23 -1.71 -12.19
CA ALA A 197 -5.48 -0.53 -12.62
C ALA A 197 -5.91 -0.22 -14.07
N LEU A 198 -6.99 0.56 -14.23
CA LEU A 198 -7.76 0.65 -15.46
C LEU A 198 -7.20 1.63 -16.50
N ILE A 199 -6.02 2.18 -16.25
CA ILE A 199 -5.29 3.00 -17.24
C ILE A 199 -4.27 2.20 -18.04
N TYR A 200 -3.91 1.00 -17.55
CA TYR A 200 -2.87 0.16 -18.17
C TYR A 200 -3.44 -0.97 -19.03
N PRO A 201 -2.85 -1.26 -20.21
CA PRO A 201 -3.14 -2.50 -20.93
C PRO A 201 -2.73 -3.75 -20.12
N PRO A 202 -3.51 -4.85 -20.16
CA PRO A 202 -4.77 -4.99 -20.90
C PRO A 202 -6.03 -4.60 -20.09
N ALA A 203 -5.90 -4.15 -18.84
CA ALA A 203 -7.04 -3.82 -17.97
C ALA A 203 -7.88 -2.64 -18.51
N VAL A 204 -7.25 -1.68 -19.20
CA VAL A 204 -7.93 -0.54 -19.83
C VAL A 204 -9.00 -0.95 -20.84
N TYR A 205 -8.90 -2.15 -21.41
CA TYR A 205 -9.87 -2.68 -22.39
C TYR A 205 -11.07 -3.40 -21.76
N ALA A 206 -11.02 -3.66 -20.44
CA ALA A 206 -12.10 -4.36 -19.74
C ALA A 206 -13.35 -3.49 -19.67
N SER A 207 -14.51 -4.13 -19.85
CA SER A 207 -15.81 -3.48 -19.64
C SER A 207 -16.16 -3.39 -18.16
N GLU A 208 -17.08 -2.47 -17.83
CA GLU A 208 -17.63 -2.35 -16.47
C GLU A 208 -18.29 -3.65 -16.01
N GLU A 209 -18.95 -4.39 -16.93
CA GLU A 209 -19.60 -5.68 -16.65
C GLU A 209 -18.59 -6.76 -16.27
N GLU A 210 -17.43 -6.83 -16.97
CA GLU A 210 -16.36 -7.76 -16.63
C GLU A 210 -15.85 -7.49 -15.21
N ILE A 211 -15.56 -6.24 -14.89
CA ILE A 211 -15.04 -5.85 -13.56
C ILE A 211 -16.10 -6.10 -12.48
N THR A 212 -17.36 -5.73 -12.73
CA THR A 212 -18.48 -5.97 -11.81
C THR A 212 -18.65 -7.46 -11.51
N ALA A 213 -18.55 -8.32 -12.53
CA ALA A 213 -18.68 -9.76 -12.35
C ALA A 213 -17.58 -10.37 -11.46
N LEU A 214 -16.34 -9.88 -11.57
CA LEU A 214 -15.23 -10.32 -10.71
C LEU A 214 -15.34 -9.74 -9.30
N THR A 215 -15.70 -8.47 -9.19
CA THR A 215 -15.93 -7.78 -7.92
C THR A 215 -17.04 -8.45 -7.12
N ALA A 216 -18.13 -8.86 -7.77
CA ALA A 216 -19.22 -9.59 -7.10
C ALA A 216 -18.78 -10.92 -6.49
N VAL A 217 -17.82 -11.63 -7.11
CA VAL A 217 -17.22 -12.81 -6.48
C VAL A 217 -16.47 -12.44 -5.22
N ALA A 218 -15.63 -11.39 -5.25
CA ALA A 218 -14.92 -10.94 -4.05
C ALA A 218 -15.90 -10.53 -2.93
N GLY A 219 -16.99 -9.82 -3.26
CA GLY A 219 -18.03 -9.40 -2.33
C GLY A 219 -18.74 -10.57 -1.64
N GLN A 220 -19.00 -11.69 -2.34
CA GLN A 220 -19.56 -12.91 -1.74
C GLN A 220 -18.70 -13.49 -0.62
N TYR A 221 -17.41 -13.21 -0.62
CA TYR A 221 -16.44 -13.61 0.40
C TYR A 221 -16.11 -12.49 1.40
N GLY A 222 -16.86 -11.37 1.37
CA GLY A 222 -16.65 -10.22 2.26
C GLY A 222 -15.42 -9.38 1.89
N GLY A 223 -14.88 -9.55 0.69
CA GLY A 223 -13.75 -8.77 0.19
C GLY A 223 -14.14 -7.38 -0.29
N ARG A 224 -13.14 -6.59 -0.70
CA ARG A 224 -13.26 -5.20 -1.18
C ARG A 224 -12.85 -5.07 -2.64
N TYR A 225 -13.40 -4.11 -3.34
CA TYR A 225 -12.95 -3.65 -4.64
C TYR A 225 -11.96 -2.51 -4.46
N PHE A 226 -10.71 -2.72 -4.85
CA PHE A 226 -9.66 -1.72 -4.86
C PHE A 226 -9.42 -1.24 -6.30
N THR A 227 -9.27 0.06 -6.54
CA THR A 227 -9.13 0.54 -7.90
C THR A 227 -8.23 1.74 -8.08
N HIS A 228 -7.19 1.60 -8.91
CA HIS A 228 -6.69 2.69 -9.70
C HIS A 228 -7.72 2.91 -10.83
N MET A 229 -8.41 4.01 -10.77
CA MET A 229 -9.55 4.30 -11.65
C MET A 229 -9.15 4.40 -13.12
N ARG A 230 -10.13 4.37 -14.01
CA ARG A 230 -9.93 4.45 -15.46
C ARG A 230 -9.40 5.79 -15.93
N ASN A 231 -9.60 6.84 -15.17
CA ASN A 231 -9.11 8.18 -15.46
C ASN A 231 -9.01 9.02 -14.18
N GLU A 232 -7.92 9.75 -14.04
CA GLU A 232 -7.63 10.59 -12.87
C GLU A 232 -7.57 12.09 -13.24
N GLY A 233 -7.82 12.42 -14.51
CA GLY A 233 -7.77 13.76 -15.08
C GLY A 233 -9.08 14.21 -15.73
N ASP A 234 -9.12 14.24 -17.06
CA ASP A 234 -10.23 14.80 -17.84
C ASP A 234 -11.58 14.18 -17.51
N ARG A 235 -11.62 12.86 -17.29
CA ARG A 235 -12.81 12.07 -17.00
C ARG A 235 -12.82 11.50 -15.58
N LEU A 236 -12.19 12.19 -14.64
CA LEU A 236 -12.12 11.78 -13.23
C LEU A 236 -13.51 11.51 -12.63
N LEU A 237 -14.47 12.40 -12.89
CA LEU A 237 -15.80 12.28 -12.28
C LEU A 237 -16.57 11.06 -12.80
N GLU A 238 -16.45 10.77 -14.09
CA GLU A 238 -17.01 9.57 -14.70
C GLU A 238 -16.35 8.29 -14.18
N ALA A 239 -15.03 8.34 -13.94
CA ALA A 239 -14.28 7.20 -13.39
C ALA A 239 -14.65 6.92 -11.93
N ILE A 240 -14.91 7.96 -11.12
CA ILE A 240 -15.47 7.80 -9.78
C ILE A 240 -16.87 7.18 -9.86
N ASP A 241 -17.72 7.71 -10.73
CA ASP A 241 -19.08 7.18 -10.91
C ASP A 241 -19.06 5.71 -11.36
N GLU A 242 -18.12 5.30 -12.24
CA GLU A 242 -17.87 3.90 -12.63
C GLU A 242 -17.50 3.04 -11.42
N ALA A 243 -16.51 3.45 -10.62
CA ALA A 243 -16.09 2.71 -9.44
C ALA A 243 -17.24 2.52 -8.43
N LEU A 244 -18.02 3.57 -8.21
CA LEU A 244 -19.19 3.54 -7.33
C LEU A 244 -20.30 2.61 -7.87
N ARG A 245 -20.56 2.62 -9.20
CA ARG A 245 -21.54 1.70 -9.84
C ARG A 245 -21.10 0.25 -9.72
N ILE A 246 -19.82 -0.03 -9.99
CA ILE A 246 -19.25 -1.38 -9.84
C ILE A 246 -19.47 -1.89 -8.41
N GLY A 247 -19.12 -1.09 -7.40
CA GLY A 247 -19.31 -1.47 -6.00
C GLY A 247 -20.78 -1.71 -5.65
N ARG A 248 -21.71 -0.84 -6.08
CA ARG A 248 -23.16 -1.01 -5.87
C ARG A 248 -23.70 -2.26 -6.53
N ASN A 249 -23.40 -2.45 -7.83
CA ASN A 249 -23.91 -3.58 -8.60
C ASN A 249 -23.33 -4.92 -8.13
N ALA A 250 -22.12 -4.91 -7.60
CA ALA A 250 -21.44 -6.07 -7.02
C ALA A 250 -21.76 -6.28 -5.53
N HIS A 251 -22.49 -5.37 -4.87
CA HIS A 251 -22.70 -5.35 -3.41
C HIS A 251 -21.39 -5.44 -2.60
N THR A 252 -20.37 -4.70 -3.02
CA THR A 252 -19.00 -4.81 -2.53
C THR A 252 -18.50 -3.43 -2.10
N PRO A 253 -17.85 -3.29 -0.92
CA PRO A 253 -17.17 -2.06 -0.52
C PRO A 253 -16.12 -1.63 -1.55
N VAL A 254 -15.91 -0.32 -1.71
CA VAL A 254 -14.98 0.26 -2.68
C VAL A 254 -13.82 0.96 -1.96
N HIS A 255 -12.62 0.80 -2.48
CA HIS A 255 -11.45 1.59 -2.10
C HIS A 255 -10.81 2.18 -3.36
N ILE A 256 -10.78 3.50 -3.46
CA ILE A 256 -10.13 4.21 -4.56
C ILE A 256 -8.69 4.49 -4.17
N PHE A 257 -7.73 3.90 -4.88
CA PHE A 257 -6.32 4.12 -4.67
C PHE A 257 -5.91 5.56 -5.01
N HIS A 258 -4.97 6.11 -4.23
CA HIS A 258 -4.23 7.36 -4.44
C HIS A 258 -5.05 8.50 -5.09
N LEU A 259 -6.23 8.79 -4.53
CA LEU A 259 -7.17 9.80 -5.06
C LEU A 259 -6.45 11.09 -5.45
N LYS A 260 -6.56 11.49 -6.71
CA LYS A 260 -5.95 12.69 -7.24
C LYS A 260 -6.78 13.34 -8.33
N THR A 261 -6.43 14.59 -8.67
CA THR A 261 -6.86 15.30 -9.87
C THR A 261 -5.61 15.58 -10.69
N ALA A 262 -5.40 14.79 -11.73
CA ALA A 262 -4.23 14.92 -12.59
C ALA A 262 -4.44 16.02 -13.65
N GLY A 263 -3.45 16.93 -13.76
CA GLY A 263 -3.48 18.08 -14.67
C GLY A 263 -4.08 19.33 -14.05
N GLN A 264 -3.44 20.47 -14.30
CA GLN A 264 -3.85 21.75 -13.73
C GLN A 264 -5.28 22.15 -14.12
N GLU A 265 -5.69 21.81 -15.32
CA GLU A 265 -7.04 22.03 -15.86
C GLU A 265 -8.11 21.24 -15.09
N ASN A 266 -7.72 20.18 -14.42
CA ASN A 266 -8.61 19.29 -13.66
C ASN A 266 -8.64 19.59 -12.16
N TRP A 267 -7.75 20.45 -11.64
CA TRP A 267 -7.64 20.68 -10.19
C TRP A 267 -8.95 21.19 -9.54
N GLY A 268 -9.78 21.90 -10.30
CA GLY A 268 -11.11 22.34 -9.83
C GLY A 268 -12.10 21.20 -9.58
N LYS A 269 -11.82 19.98 -10.04
CA LYS A 269 -12.73 18.82 -9.89
C LYS A 269 -12.65 18.15 -8.51
N MET A 270 -11.65 18.43 -7.65
CA MET A 270 -11.48 17.75 -6.37
C MET A 270 -12.72 17.90 -5.46
N ASP A 271 -13.30 19.08 -5.35
CA ASP A 271 -14.48 19.29 -4.51
C ASP A 271 -15.69 18.48 -5.02
N LEU A 272 -15.84 18.37 -6.35
CA LEU A 272 -16.89 17.54 -6.96
C LEU A 272 -16.63 16.05 -6.77
N ALA A 273 -15.37 15.63 -6.84
CA ALA A 273 -14.96 14.25 -6.58
C ALA A 273 -15.29 13.83 -5.15
N LEU A 274 -14.91 14.66 -4.17
CA LEU A 274 -15.22 14.43 -2.76
C LEU A 274 -16.74 14.44 -2.51
N ALA A 275 -17.47 15.36 -3.13
CA ALA A 275 -18.94 15.41 -3.02
C ALA A 275 -19.61 14.12 -3.48
N ARG A 276 -19.17 13.50 -4.61
CA ARG A 276 -19.68 12.20 -5.09
C ARG A 276 -19.43 11.07 -4.08
N ILE A 277 -18.24 11.05 -3.49
CA ILE A 277 -17.89 10.05 -2.48
C ILE A 277 -18.75 10.25 -1.22
N HIS A 278 -18.92 11.48 -0.76
CA HIS A 278 -19.80 11.79 0.37
C HIS A 278 -21.26 11.39 0.10
N GLU A 279 -21.79 11.67 -1.09
CA GLU A 279 -23.13 11.28 -1.49
C GLU A 279 -23.29 9.74 -1.48
N ALA A 280 -22.34 9.01 -2.05
CA ALA A 280 -22.36 7.54 -2.02
C ALA A 280 -22.35 6.99 -0.59
N ARG A 281 -21.49 7.55 0.28
CA ARG A 281 -21.40 7.17 1.70
C ARG A 281 -22.68 7.51 2.46
N ALA A 282 -23.27 8.69 2.23
CA ALA A 282 -24.56 9.07 2.81
C ALA A 282 -25.70 8.14 2.36
N GLY A 283 -25.59 7.60 1.13
CA GLY A 283 -26.48 6.56 0.60
C GLY A 283 -26.21 5.16 1.15
N GLY A 284 -25.26 4.99 2.09
CA GLY A 284 -24.95 3.71 2.75
C GLY A 284 -23.92 2.85 2.02
N GLN A 285 -23.28 3.36 0.96
CA GLN A 285 -22.18 2.65 0.31
C GLN A 285 -20.88 2.83 1.10
N ASP A 286 -20.20 1.73 1.41
CA ASP A 286 -18.87 1.78 2.03
C ASP A 286 -17.83 2.13 0.96
N VAL A 287 -17.33 3.36 1.02
CA VAL A 287 -16.33 3.91 0.09
C VAL A 287 -15.21 4.56 0.90
N ALA A 288 -13.98 4.18 0.61
CA ALA A 288 -12.77 4.77 1.18
C ALA A 288 -11.77 5.13 0.08
N VAL A 289 -10.76 5.90 0.44
CA VAL A 289 -9.67 6.28 -0.46
C VAL A 289 -8.35 6.25 0.28
N ASP A 290 -7.24 6.20 -0.45
CA ASP A 290 -5.92 6.50 0.09
C ASP A 290 -5.23 7.62 -0.70
N ILE A 291 -4.08 8.07 -0.20
CA ILE A 291 -3.29 9.13 -0.83
C ILE A 291 -1.84 9.12 -0.32
N TYR A 292 -0.88 9.24 -1.23
CA TYR A 292 0.51 9.52 -0.87
C TYR A 292 0.82 11.02 -0.85
N PRO A 293 1.78 11.49 -0.03
CA PRO A 293 2.01 12.92 0.24
C PRO A 293 2.98 13.60 -0.73
N TYR A 294 2.88 13.33 -2.03
CA TYR A 294 3.70 13.94 -3.08
C TYR A 294 2.84 14.36 -4.27
N ILE A 295 3.26 15.39 -5.00
CA ILE A 295 2.52 15.94 -6.15
C ILE A 295 2.95 15.37 -7.50
N ASN A 296 3.95 14.48 -7.49
CA ASN A 296 4.41 13.75 -8.66
C ASN A 296 3.81 12.33 -8.65
N ASN A 297 3.40 11.86 -9.80
CA ASN A 297 2.99 10.48 -10.02
C ASN A 297 4.20 9.54 -10.10
N GLY A 298 3.97 8.23 -10.19
CA GLY A 298 5.00 7.26 -10.49
C GLY A 298 4.45 6.21 -11.46
N LEU A 299 5.00 6.13 -12.68
CA LEU A 299 4.53 5.23 -13.72
C LEU A 299 5.65 4.86 -14.70
N ASP A 300 5.43 3.85 -15.54
CA ASP A 300 6.33 3.53 -16.64
C ASP A 300 6.25 4.60 -17.75
N ILE A 301 7.37 4.92 -18.38
CA ILE A 301 7.43 5.90 -19.46
C ILE A 301 6.47 5.58 -20.62
N ARG A 302 6.21 4.30 -20.87
CA ARG A 302 5.30 3.85 -21.92
C ARG A 302 3.84 4.15 -21.62
N ALA A 303 3.49 4.42 -20.35
CA ALA A 303 2.15 4.88 -19.97
C ALA A 303 1.85 6.32 -20.42
N LEU A 304 2.86 7.08 -20.86
CA LEU A 304 2.65 8.37 -21.53
C LEU A 304 2.10 8.21 -22.96
N ILE A 305 2.12 7.00 -23.50
CA ILE A 305 1.67 6.69 -24.86
C ILE A 305 0.23 6.18 -24.81
N HIS A 306 -0.61 6.62 -25.75
CA HIS A 306 -1.99 6.16 -25.81
C HIS A 306 -2.08 4.62 -25.81
N PRO A 307 -2.90 3.99 -24.94
CA PRO A 307 -2.96 2.52 -24.74
C PRO A 307 -3.17 1.71 -26.02
N ARG A 308 -3.87 2.27 -27.04
CA ARG A 308 -4.05 1.62 -28.36
C ARG A 308 -2.74 1.19 -29.01
N ASN A 309 -1.64 1.91 -28.73
CA ASN A 309 -0.32 1.59 -29.29
C ASN A 309 0.33 0.38 -28.61
N ALA A 310 -0.13 0.00 -27.43
CA ALA A 310 0.32 -1.16 -26.68
C ALA A 310 -0.59 -2.39 -26.87
N GLU A 311 -1.59 -2.32 -27.74
CA GLU A 311 -2.38 -3.50 -28.15
C GLU A 311 -1.43 -4.56 -28.76
N ALA A 312 -1.57 -5.81 -28.32
CA ALA A 312 -0.66 -6.94 -28.57
C ALA A 312 0.67 -6.88 -27.80
N GLY A 313 0.75 -6.06 -26.71
CA GLY A 313 1.83 -6.12 -25.72
C GLY A 313 3.04 -5.24 -26.00
N ASN A 314 3.99 -5.30 -25.09
CA ASN A 314 5.17 -4.44 -25.08
C ASN A 314 6.11 -4.63 -26.28
N ASP A 315 6.21 -5.85 -26.82
CA ASP A 315 7.05 -6.11 -28.00
C ASP A 315 6.49 -5.43 -29.24
N ALA A 316 5.16 -5.43 -29.39
CA ALA A 316 4.49 -4.71 -30.48
C ALA A 316 4.68 -3.20 -30.36
N LEU A 317 4.58 -2.65 -29.14
CA LEU A 317 4.86 -1.24 -28.87
C LEU A 317 6.33 -0.89 -29.21
N THR A 318 7.30 -1.66 -28.74
CA THR A 318 8.73 -1.48 -29.07
C THR A 318 8.96 -1.42 -30.57
N LYS A 319 8.36 -2.34 -31.34
CA LYS A 319 8.46 -2.34 -32.81
C LYS A 319 7.86 -1.08 -33.43
N ARG A 320 6.73 -0.58 -32.93
CA ARG A 320 6.10 0.68 -33.38
C ARG A 320 6.99 1.88 -33.08
N LEU A 321 7.65 1.91 -31.92
CA LEU A 321 8.57 2.97 -31.53
C LEU A 321 9.85 3.01 -32.38
N GLY A 322 10.25 1.92 -33.03
CA GLY A 322 11.34 1.88 -33.99
C GLY A 322 11.03 2.53 -35.35
N ASP A 323 9.73 2.80 -35.65
CA ASP A 323 9.29 3.40 -36.93
C ASP A 323 9.11 4.93 -36.79
N PRO A 324 9.87 5.74 -37.56
CA PRO A 324 9.72 7.20 -37.52
C PRO A 324 8.32 7.72 -37.83
N ALA A 325 7.58 7.07 -38.74
CA ALA A 325 6.23 7.48 -39.09
C ALA A 325 5.26 7.22 -37.90
N MET A 326 5.45 6.10 -37.20
CA MET A 326 4.69 5.81 -36.00
C MET A 326 5.03 6.77 -34.85
N ARG A 327 6.30 7.15 -34.66
CA ARG A 327 6.69 8.18 -33.68
C ARG A 327 5.99 9.52 -33.95
N ALA A 328 5.95 9.96 -35.21
CA ALA A 328 5.24 11.20 -35.58
C ALA A 328 3.74 11.12 -35.26
N ARG A 329 3.11 9.97 -35.51
CA ARG A 329 1.72 9.72 -35.16
C ARG A 329 1.50 9.73 -33.65
N ILE A 330 2.32 8.99 -32.89
CA ILE A 330 2.26 8.90 -31.42
C ILE A 330 2.44 10.29 -30.80
N ARG A 331 3.41 11.07 -31.30
CA ARG A 331 3.61 12.46 -30.87
C ARG A 331 2.33 13.28 -31.05
N LYS A 332 1.71 13.22 -32.22
CA LYS A 332 0.46 13.93 -32.49
C LYS A 332 -0.67 13.49 -31.55
N GLU A 333 -0.79 12.18 -31.30
CA GLU A 333 -1.76 11.64 -30.33
C GLU A 333 -1.54 12.21 -28.92
N MET A 334 -0.28 12.26 -28.46
CA MET A 334 0.07 12.82 -27.14
C MET A 334 -0.15 14.34 -27.05
N GLU A 335 0.07 15.08 -28.14
CA GLU A 335 -0.10 16.54 -28.15
C GLU A 335 -1.56 16.99 -28.28
N GLU A 336 -2.40 16.23 -29.03
CA GLU A 336 -3.71 16.73 -29.48
C GLU A 336 -4.90 15.90 -28.97
N GLU A 337 -4.76 14.59 -28.71
CA GLU A 337 -5.91 13.74 -28.39
C GLU A 337 -6.30 13.85 -26.91
N THR A 338 -7.61 13.88 -26.67
CA THR A 338 -8.25 13.90 -25.35
C THR A 338 -9.07 12.63 -25.11
N GLY A 339 -9.62 12.47 -23.91
CA GLY A 339 -10.52 11.35 -23.59
C GLY A 339 -9.79 10.07 -23.14
N TRP A 340 -8.50 10.13 -22.91
CA TRP A 340 -7.69 9.09 -22.29
C TRP A 340 -6.76 9.69 -21.23
N GLU A 341 -6.07 8.87 -20.45
CA GLU A 341 -5.15 9.34 -19.40
C GLU A 341 -3.86 9.85 -20.01
N ASN A 342 -3.85 11.11 -20.47
CA ASN A 342 -2.73 11.71 -21.16
C ASN A 342 -1.76 12.44 -20.22
N TRP A 343 -0.82 11.71 -19.66
CA TRP A 343 0.14 12.22 -18.68
C TRP A 343 1.03 13.35 -19.21
N TYR A 344 1.29 13.42 -20.52
CA TYR A 344 2.02 14.54 -21.12
C TYR A 344 1.18 15.85 -21.05
N VAL A 345 -0.10 15.76 -21.37
CA VAL A 345 -1.04 16.88 -21.23
C VAL A 345 -1.20 17.26 -19.75
N HIS A 346 -1.39 16.27 -18.86
CA HIS A 346 -1.54 16.50 -17.43
C HIS A 346 -0.29 17.14 -16.78
N ALA A 347 0.91 16.88 -17.31
CA ALA A 347 2.14 17.60 -16.95
C ALA A 347 2.25 18.99 -17.58
N GLY A 348 1.20 19.50 -18.25
CA GLY A 348 1.18 20.82 -18.89
C GLY A 348 1.90 20.84 -20.23
N ARG A 349 2.10 19.73 -20.90
CA ARG A 349 2.90 19.56 -22.12
C ARG A 349 4.35 20.03 -21.94
N ASP A 350 4.86 19.89 -20.72
CA ASP A 350 6.17 20.39 -20.31
C ASP A 350 7.08 19.24 -19.90
N TRP A 351 8.07 18.94 -20.71
CA TRP A 351 9.06 17.91 -20.45
C TRP A 351 9.95 18.18 -19.22
N ASP A 352 9.98 19.43 -18.73
CA ASP A 352 10.69 19.74 -17.48
C ASP A 352 9.93 19.25 -16.24
N ARG A 353 8.63 19.05 -16.36
CA ARG A 353 7.78 18.47 -15.32
C ARG A 353 7.72 16.93 -15.29
N ILE A 354 8.43 16.26 -16.19
CA ILE A 354 8.49 14.79 -16.25
C ILE A 354 9.89 14.34 -15.89
N VAL A 355 10.09 14.04 -14.60
CA VAL A 355 11.36 13.57 -14.06
C VAL A 355 11.47 12.06 -14.30
N LEU A 356 12.66 11.59 -14.69
CA LEU A 356 12.96 10.17 -14.86
C LEU A 356 13.66 9.61 -13.62
N GLY A 357 13.21 8.45 -13.19
CA GLY A 357 13.85 7.68 -12.13
C GLY A 357 14.83 6.64 -12.70
N GLY A 358 14.55 5.35 -12.49
CA GLY A 358 15.34 4.26 -13.07
C GLY A 358 15.16 4.18 -14.59
N ILE A 359 16.27 4.28 -15.32
CA ILE A 359 16.30 4.24 -16.79
C ILE A 359 17.05 2.98 -17.22
N THR A 360 16.43 2.14 -18.05
CA THR A 360 17.06 0.91 -18.57
C THR A 360 17.90 1.16 -19.81
N ALA A 361 17.59 2.22 -20.59
CA ALA A 361 18.35 2.62 -21.78
C ALA A 361 19.81 2.96 -21.42
N PRO A 362 20.82 2.22 -21.93
CA PRO A 362 22.22 2.38 -21.52
C PRO A 362 22.76 3.79 -21.72
N GLU A 363 22.40 4.45 -22.82
CA GLU A 363 22.83 5.82 -23.17
C GLU A 363 22.35 6.86 -22.15
N TYR A 364 21.20 6.62 -21.50
CA TYR A 364 20.55 7.58 -20.59
C TYR A 364 20.60 7.18 -19.12
N LYS A 365 21.11 5.99 -18.78
CA LYS A 365 21.09 5.42 -17.43
C LYS A 365 21.66 6.35 -16.35
N GLN A 366 22.69 7.15 -16.70
CA GLN A 366 23.34 8.09 -15.77
C GLN A 366 22.51 9.33 -15.46
N TYR A 367 21.38 9.55 -16.13
CA TYR A 367 20.55 10.74 -16.00
C TYR A 367 19.33 10.56 -15.06
N GLY A 368 19.27 9.47 -14.30
CA GLY A 368 18.24 9.29 -13.29
C GLY A 368 18.17 10.49 -12.33
N GLY A 369 16.95 10.90 -11.98
CA GLY A 369 16.69 12.10 -11.17
C GLY A 369 16.55 13.40 -11.94
N LEU A 370 16.73 13.40 -13.27
CA LEU A 370 16.58 14.57 -14.13
C LEU A 370 15.28 14.54 -14.92
N SER A 371 14.77 15.72 -15.29
CA SER A 371 13.66 15.83 -16.24
C SER A 371 14.06 15.44 -17.65
N ILE A 372 13.09 15.02 -18.48
CA ILE A 372 13.33 14.74 -19.90
C ILE A 372 13.94 15.97 -20.60
N LYS A 373 13.46 17.18 -20.28
CA LYS A 373 14.03 18.44 -20.79
C LYS A 373 15.51 18.59 -20.42
N ALA A 374 15.87 18.41 -19.15
CA ALA A 374 17.24 18.53 -18.69
C ALA A 374 18.18 17.47 -19.30
N ILE A 375 17.66 16.27 -19.56
CA ILE A 375 18.40 15.23 -20.29
C ILE A 375 18.63 15.63 -21.74
N ALA A 376 17.60 16.15 -22.41
CA ALA A 376 17.65 16.60 -23.80
C ALA A 376 18.69 17.73 -23.99
N ASP A 377 18.69 18.72 -23.10
CA ASP A 377 19.65 19.83 -23.10
C ASP A 377 21.09 19.32 -22.95
N ARG A 378 21.34 18.37 -22.03
CA ARG A 378 22.69 17.76 -21.86
C ARG A 378 23.12 16.90 -23.05
N ALA A 379 22.18 16.16 -23.63
CA ALA A 379 22.42 15.32 -24.79
C ALA A 379 22.45 16.13 -26.10
N LYS A 380 22.07 17.40 -26.09
CA LYS A 380 21.89 18.28 -27.27
C LYS A 380 20.93 17.66 -28.31
N LYS A 381 19.81 17.10 -27.81
CA LYS A 381 18.76 16.45 -28.61
C LYS A 381 17.41 17.12 -28.37
N ASP A 382 16.47 16.87 -29.28
CA ASP A 382 15.06 17.22 -29.03
C ASP A 382 14.48 16.38 -27.88
N PRO A 383 13.66 16.94 -26.98
CA PRO A 383 13.05 16.17 -25.88
C PRO A 383 12.20 14.98 -26.36
N TRP A 384 11.53 15.08 -27.51
CA TRP A 384 10.79 13.97 -28.11
C TRP A 384 11.71 12.83 -28.56
N ASP A 385 12.88 13.15 -29.13
CA ASP A 385 13.86 12.14 -29.51
C ASP A 385 14.38 11.38 -28.28
N VAL A 386 14.63 12.10 -27.17
CA VAL A 386 15.01 11.50 -25.89
C VAL A 386 13.91 10.60 -25.35
N PHE A 387 12.67 11.09 -25.33
CA PHE A 387 11.51 10.31 -24.89
C PHE A 387 11.35 9.01 -25.68
N PHE A 388 11.34 9.11 -27.02
CA PHE A 388 11.17 7.92 -27.87
C PHE A 388 12.33 6.93 -27.74
N ALA A 389 13.57 7.42 -27.65
CA ALA A 389 14.73 6.55 -27.50
C ALA A 389 14.70 5.76 -26.19
N ILE A 390 14.29 6.40 -25.09
CA ILE A 390 14.16 5.74 -23.78
C ILE A 390 13.00 4.74 -23.79
N ALA A 391 11.83 5.14 -24.30
CA ALA A 391 10.63 4.29 -24.35
C ALA A 391 10.82 3.06 -25.26
N GLU A 392 11.58 3.19 -26.38
CA GLU A 392 11.93 2.09 -27.26
C GLU A 392 12.89 1.10 -26.59
N ALA A 393 13.91 1.61 -25.90
CA ALA A 393 14.94 0.77 -25.27
C ALA A 393 14.39 -0.10 -24.11
N GLY A 394 13.24 0.25 -23.53
CA GLY A 394 12.62 -0.53 -22.47
C GLY A 394 11.91 0.30 -21.39
N PRO A 395 11.55 -0.33 -20.27
CA PRO A 395 10.90 0.37 -19.18
C PRO A 395 11.81 1.43 -18.55
N ALA A 396 11.22 2.55 -18.21
CA ALA A 396 11.83 3.59 -17.39
C ALA A 396 10.77 4.18 -16.45
N PHE A 397 11.13 4.38 -15.19
CA PHE A 397 10.21 4.97 -14.23
C PHE A 397 10.15 6.48 -14.44
N THR A 398 8.94 7.03 -14.56
CA THR A 398 8.70 8.46 -14.72
C THR A 398 7.87 9.03 -13.59
N MET A 399 8.10 10.29 -13.29
CA MET A 399 7.45 11.01 -12.19
C MET A 399 6.88 12.35 -12.70
N PRO A 400 5.78 12.32 -13.49
CA PRO A 400 5.13 13.54 -13.95
C PRO A 400 4.56 14.35 -12.78
N GLN A 401 4.82 15.64 -12.75
CA GLN A 401 4.24 16.56 -11.78
C GLN A 401 2.87 17.04 -12.27
N THR A 402 1.82 16.41 -11.79
CA THR A 402 0.45 16.66 -12.27
C THR A 402 -0.52 17.13 -11.19
N MET A 403 -0.17 16.97 -9.91
CA MET A 403 -1.08 17.16 -8.79
C MET A 403 -0.93 18.50 -8.11
N SER A 404 -1.96 18.90 -7.35
CA SER A 404 -2.02 20.11 -6.52
C SER A 404 -1.85 19.77 -5.05
N GLU A 405 -0.96 20.48 -4.35
CA GLU A 405 -0.82 20.39 -2.89
C GLU A 405 -2.13 20.73 -2.16
N ALA A 406 -2.85 21.76 -2.63
CA ALA A 406 -4.14 22.15 -2.06
C ALA A 406 -5.18 21.01 -2.14
N ASN A 407 -5.23 20.30 -3.26
CA ASN A 407 -6.15 19.17 -3.44
C ASN A 407 -5.74 17.95 -2.59
N LYS A 408 -4.44 17.71 -2.41
CA LYS A 408 -3.96 16.69 -1.47
C LYS A 408 -4.43 16.98 -0.05
N ILE A 409 -4.30 18.21 0.41
CA ILE A 409 -4.76 18.62 1.73
C ILE A 409 -6.28 18.41 1.89
N LYS A 410 -7.08 18.72 0.85
CA LYS A 410 -8.53 18.46 0.88
C LYS A 410 -8.80 16.96 1.09
N ALA A 411 -8.21 16.11 0.25
CA ALA A 411 -8.41 14.66 0.34
C ALA A 411 -7.88 14.08 1.67
N MET A 412 -6.72 14.53 2.17
CA MET A 412 -6.16 14.09 3.44
C MET A 412 -7.04 14.41 4.66
N ARG A 413 -7.87 15.45 4.58
CA ARG A 413 -8.76 15.85 5.68
C ARG A 413 -9.98 14.95 5.83
N GLU A 414 -10.33 14.20 4.80
CA GLU A 414 -11.48 13.32 4.84
C GLU A 414 -11.28 12.15 5.82
N GLU A 415 -12.32 11.80 6.58
CA GLU A 415 -12.24 10.74 7.60
C GLU A 415 -12.06 9.35 7.01
N PHE A 416 -12.49 9.17 5.78
CA PHE A 416 -12.39 7.93 5.01
C PHE A 416 -11.08 7.80 4.20
N THR A 417 -10.13 8.73 4.39
CA THR A 417 -8.84 8.71 3.72
C THR A 417 -7.80 8.03 4.58
N SER A 418 -7.13 7.02 4.04
CA SER A 418 -5.91 6.41 4.56
C SER A 418 -4.68 6.88 3.78
N PHE A 419 -3.52 6.31 4.08
CA PHE A 419 -2.26 6.69 3.44
C PHE A 419 -1.60 5.49 2.77
N ASP A 420 -0.83 5.79 1.73
CA ASP A 420 -0.07 4.83 0.96
C ASP A 420 1.33 5.36 0.62
N THR A 421 2.18 4.46 0.14
CA THR A 421 3.46 4.82 -0.48
C THR A 421 3.40 4.73 -2.00
N ASP A 422 2.47 3.98 -2.55
CA ASP A 422 2.42 3.57 -3.96
C ASP A 422 3.78 3.03 -4.45
N VAL A 423 4.48 2.32 -3.53
CA VAL A 423 5.76 1.65 -3.78
C VAL A 423 5.82 0.40 -2.91
N GLY A 424 6.40 -0.68 -3.42
CA GLY A 424 6.64 -1.89 -2.63
C GLY A 424 7.91 -1.81 -1.77
N PRO A 425 8.15 -2.85 -0.96
CA PRO A 425 9.46 -3.11 -0.39
C PRO A 425 10.51 -3.09 -1.51
N ALA A 426 11.52 -2.23 -1.36
CA ALA A 426 12.52 -2.01 -2.37
C ALA A 426 13.92 -1.97 -1.75
N ALA A 427 14.85 -2.69 -2.36
CA ALA A 427 16.25 -2.44 -2.08
C ALA A 427 16.58 -1.00 -2.49
N SER A 428 17.37 -0.30 -1.69
CA SER A 428 17.73 1.11 -1.90
C SER A 428 18.21 1.42 -3.33
N ALA A 429 18.83 0.43 -4.00
CA ALA A 429 19.36 0.60 -5.36
C ALA A 429 18.29 0.75 -6.47
N ILE A 430 17.02 0.41 -6.22
CA ILE A 430 15.95 0.44 -7.23
C ILE A 430 14.83 1.44 -6.92
N ALA A 431 14.81 2.01 -5.73
CA ALA A 431 13.85 3.05 -5.39
C ALA A 431 14.21 4.36 -6.10
N THR A 432 13.27 4.92 -6.83
CA THR A 432 13.51 6.09 -7.70
C THR A 432 12.59 7.27 -7.41
N HIS A 433 11.52 7.05 -6.65
CA HIS A 433 10.62 8.11 -6.19
C HIS A 433 10.84 8.35 -4.69
N PRO A 434 10.92 9.60 -4.20
CA PRO A 434 11.12 9.92 -2.77
C PRO A 434 10.04 9.34 -1.86
N ARG A 435 8.83 9.04 -2.36
CA ARG A 435 7.76 8.40 -1.59
C ARG A 435 8.15 7.01 -1.04
N ALA A 436 9.12 6.34 -1.69
CA ALA A 436 9.61 5.03 -1.24
C ALA A 436 10.23 5.06 0.16
N PHE A 437 10.80 6.18 0.58
CA PHE A 437 11.46 6.37 1.87
C PHE A 437 10.84 7.46 2.74
N GLY A 438 9.93 8.28 2.19
CA GLY A 438 9.50 9.50 2.84
C GLY A 438 7.99 9.64 3.07
N ALA A 439 7.14 8.78 2.54
CA ALA A 439 5.68 9.00 2.54
C ALA A 439 5.11 9.23 3.95
N PHE A 440 5.21 8.26 4.84
CA PHE A 440 4.65 8.41 6.19
C PHE A 440 5.35 9.49 7.02
N PRO A 441 6.70 9.57 7.07
CA PRO A 441 7.37 10.65 7.78
C PRO A 441 7.02 12.06 7.28
N ARG A 442 6.75 12.24 5.96
CA ARG A 442 6.26 13.49 5.41
C ARG A 442 4.87 13.86 5.91
N ILE A 443 3.98 12.88 6.10
CA ILE A 443 2.65 13.14 6.70
C ILE A 443 2.81 13.76 8.09
N PHE A 444 3.62 13.15 8.95
CA PHE A 444 3.80 13.63 10.32
C PHE A 444 4.69 14.89 10.42
N GLY A 445 5.74 14.97 9.59
CA GLY A 445 6.64 16.12 9.57
C GLY A 445 5.99 17.33 8.93
N HIS A 446 5.56 17.19 7.70
CA HIS A 446 5.09 18.32 6.90
C HIS A 446 3.62 18.66 7.18
N TYR A 447 2.68 17.69 7.03
CA TYR A 447 1.24 18.01 7.13
C TYR A 447 0.74 18.15 8.57
N VAL A 448 1.31 17.42 9.53
CA VAL A 448 0.94 17.57 10.94
C VAL A 448 1.72 18.71 11.58
N ARG A 449 3.07 18.62 11.64
CA ARG A 449 3.88 19.55 12.42
C ARG A 449 4.05 20.91 11.77
N GLU A 450 4.38 20.98 10.47
CA GLU A 450 4.72 22.25 9.80
C GLU A 450 3.48 22.99 9.33
N LEU A 451 2.56 22.32 8.65
CA LEU A 451 1.35 22.95 8.11
C LEU A 451 0.15 22.94 9.07
N GLY A 452 0.11 22.02 10.06
CA GLY A 452 -1.00 21.91 11.00
C GLY A 452 -2.35 21.59 10.34
N VAL A 453 -2.34 20.94 9.17
CA VAL A 453 -3.56 20.62 8.41
C VAL A 453 -4.25 19.34 8.90
N LEU A 454 -3.52 18.52 9.65
CA LEU A 454 -4.01 17.33 10.36
C LEU A 454 -3.58 17.41 11.83
N SER A 455 -4.44 16.94 12.75
CA SER A 455 -3.99 16.64 14.12
C SER A 455 -3.11 15.40 14.12
N LEU A 456 -2.23 15.27 15.12
CA LEU A 456 -1.39 14.09 15.30
C LEU A 456 -2.24 12.82 15.44
N GLU A 457 -3.28 12.89 16.28
CA GLU A 457 -4.20 11.81 16.57
C GLU A 457 -4.98 11.38 15.32
N GLY A 458 -5.47 12.36 14.53
CA GLY A 458 -6.16 12.10 13.27
C GLY A 458 -5.25 11.50 12.20
N ALA A 459 -3.99 11.94 12.12
CA ALA A 459 -3.02 11.36 11.19
C ALA A 459 -2.67 9.91 11.56
N VAL A 460 -2.45 9.61 12.86
CA VAL A 460 -2.22 8.23 13.32
C VAL A 460 -3.44 7.36 13.05
N GLN A 461 -4.66 7.83 13.31
CA GLN A 461 -5.89 7.08 13.03
C GLN A 461 -5.97 6.67 11.55
N ARG A 462 -5.70 7.60 10.64
CA ARG A 462 -5.73 7.35 9.19
C ARG A 462 -4.60 6.43 8.73
N ALA A 463 -3.40 6.60 9.31
CA ALA A 463 -2.25 5.77 9.01
C ALA A 463 -2.37 4.33 9.55
N SER A 464 -3.35 4.04 10.42
CA SER A 464 -3.43 2.74 11.10
C SER A 464 -4.86 2.18 11.17
N ALA A 465 -5.74 2.71 12.02
CA ALA A 465 -7.06 2.10 12.25
C ALA A 465 -7.99 2.16 11.04
N VAL A 466 -7.99 3.26 10.29
CA VAL A 466 -8.77 3.38 9.04
C VAL A 466 -8.27 2.33 8.05
N ALA A 467 -6.97 2.31 7.78
CA ALA A 467 -6.35 1.34 6.88
C ALA A 467 -6.57 -0.12 7.30
N ALA A 468 -6.49 -0.43 8.63
CA ALA A 468 -6.77 -1.77 9.15
C ALA A 468 -8.19 -2.24 8.86
N ASN A 469 -9.18 -1.35 9.03
CA ASN A 469 -10.57 -1.65 8.73
C ASN A 469 -10.79 -1.95 7.24
N GLU A 470 -10.10 -1.21 6.35
CA GLU A 470 -10.22 -1.36 4.90
C GLU A 470 -9.75 -2.74 4.39
N ILE A 471 -8.74 -3.32 5.04
CA ILE A 471 -8.21 -4.64 4.70
C ILE A 471 -8.77 -5.78 5.57
N GLY A 472 -9.71 -5.48 6.49
CA GLY A 472 -10.31 -6.46 7.38
C GLY A 472 -9.38 -6.95 8.51
N ALA A 473 -8.34 -6.20 8.85
CA ALA A 473 -7.35 -6.55 9.88
C ALA A 473 -7.74 -5.99 11.26
N TYR A 474 -8.86 -6.46 11.82
CA TYR A 474 -9.48 -5.89 13.03
C TYR A 474 -8.70 -6.14 14.33
N ASP A 475 -7.69 -7.02 14.34
CA ASP A 475 -6.84 -7.31 15.50
C ASP A 475 -5.61 -6.38 15.61
N ARG A 476 -5.51 -5.33 14.79
CA ARG A 476 -4.40 -4.37 14.73
C ARG A 476 -4.85 -2.96 14.33
N GLY A 477 -3.91 -2.04 14.13
CA GLY A 477 -4.20 -0.64 13.78
C GLY A 477 -4.65 0.23 14.95
N ARG A 478 -4.76 -0.34 16.16
CA ARG A 478 -5.02 0.36 17.43
C ARG A 478 -4.14 -0.18 18.53
N LEU A 479 -3.87 0.65 19.55
CA LEU A 479 -3.23 0.19 20.79
C LEU A 479 -4.33 -0.12 21.81
N ALA A 480 -4.59 -1.42 22.02
CA ALA A 480 -5.49 -1.89 23.06
C ALA A 480 -5.07 -3.29 23.55
N PRO A 481 -5.31 -3.64 24.82
CA PRO A 481 -5.04 -4.99 25.31
C PRO A 481 -5.70 -6.07 24.46
N GLY A 482 -4.93 -7.12 24.15
CA GLY A 482 -5.35 -8.25 23.30
C GLY A 482 -5.05 -8.06 21.80
N LEU A 483 -4.81 -6.85 21.32
CA LEU A 483 -4.47 -6.61 19.91
C LEU A 483 -3.00 -6.93 19.63
N ALA A 484 -2.69 -7.15 18.36
CA ALA A 484 -1.33 -7.37 17.88
C ALA A 484 -0.43 -6.18 18.25
N ALA A 485 0.77 -6.47 18.73
CA ALA A 485 1.74 -5.45 19.10
C ALA A 485 2.54 -4.98 17.89
N ASP A 486 1.84 -4.44 16.89
CA ASP A 486 2.41 -3.67 15.78
C ASP A 486 2.47 -2.21 16.24
N ILE A 487 3.69 -1.71 16.47
CA ILE A 487 3.91 -0.45 17.19
C ILE A 487 5.02 0.33 16.51
N VAL A 488 4.83 1.64 16.36
CA VAL A 488 5.87 2.57 15.97
C VAL A 488 6.16 3.56 17.10
N LEU A 489 7.43 3.82 17.36
CA LEU A 489 7.90 4.88 18.25
C LEU A 489 8.65 5.93 17.43
N PHE A 490 8.21 7.18 17.51
CA PHE A 490 8.87 8.27 16.79
C PHE A 490 8.97 9.55 17.60
N ASP A 491 9.97 10.35 17.29
CA ASP A 491 10.16 11.69 17.84
C ASP A 491 9.29 12.69 17.05
N PRO A 492 8.23 13.25 17.64
CA PRO A 492 7.31 14.14 16.93
C PRO A 492 7.96 15.46 16.50
N LEU A 493 9.09 15.84 17.10
CA LEU A 493 9.83 17.05 16.76
C LEU A 493 10.82 16.84 15.62
N LYS A 494 11.22 15.58 15.35
CA LYS A 494 12.25 15.24 14.36
C LYS A 494 11.72 14.49 13.16
N ILE A 495 10.57 13.82 13.27
CA ILE A 495 10.03 13.02 12.16
C ILE A 495 9.87 13.88 10.90
N ARG A 496 10.51 13.44 9.82
CA ARG A 496 10.45 14.08 8.49
C ARG A 496 11.00 13.16 7.41
N ASP A 497 10.55 13.41 6.17
CA ASP A 497 11.18 12.87 4.98
C ASP A 497 12.50 13.61 4.67
N ARG A 498 13.43 12.88 4.03
CA ARG A 498 14.69 13.43 3.53
C ARG A 498 14.91 13.11 2.06
N ALA A 499 14.22 12.09 1.56
CA ALA A 499 14.33 11.67 0.18
C ALA A 499 13.90 12.79 -0.78
N THR A 500 14.67 12.96 -1.85
CA THR A 500 14.42 13.91 -2.95
C THR A 500 14.41 13.17 -4.28
N PHE A 501 14.02 13.81 -5.36
CA PHE A 501 14.12 13.20 -6.69
C PHE A 501 15.57 12.92 -7.12
N ALA A 502 16.53 13.73 -6.65
CA ALA A 502 17.96 13.52 -6.89
C ALA A 502 18.55 12.42 -5.99
N GLU A 503 18.06 12.29 -4.76
CA GLU A 503 18.52 11.32 -3.77
C GLU A 503 17.30 10.57 -3.16
N PRO A 504 16.60 9.74 -3.96
CA PRO A 504 15.31 9.16 -3.57
C PRO A 504 15.39 8.10 -2.48
N THR A 505 16.59 7.64 -2.12
CA THR A 505 16.82 6.58 -1.15
C THR A 505 17.35 7.06 0.18
N LEU A 506 17.40 8.39 0.41
CA LEU A 506 17.78 8.94 1.72
C LEU A 506 16.75 8.49 2.77
N PRO A 507 17.20 7.80 3.84
CA PRO A 507 16.29 7.39 4.91
C PRO A 507 15.68 8.58 5.63
N SER A 508 14.41 8.44 6.01
CA SER A 508 13.70 9.41 6.85
C SER A 508 14.33 9.53 8.24
N GLU A 509 14.03 10.62 8.93
CA GLU A 509 14.44 10.86 10.32
C GLU A 509 13.25 10.76 11.27
N GLY A 510 13.54 10.49 12.55
CA GLY A 510 12.58 10.59 13.64
C GLY A 510 11.86 9.30 14.01
N VAL A 511 11.84 8.26 13.16
CA VAL A 511 11.38 6.93 13.57
C VAL A 511 12.49 6.25 14.34
N MET A 512 12.21 5.91 15.62
CA MET A 512 13.20 5.33 16.53
C MET A 512 13.09 3.81 16.60
N TYR A 513 11.86 3.29 16.65
CA TYR A 513 11.57 1.85 16.70
C TYR A 513 10.35 1.53 15.85
N THR A 514 10.41 0.38 15.19
CA THR A 514 9.24 -0.28 14.57
C THR A 514 9.18 -1.71 15.08
N LEU A 515 8.02 -2.10 15.61
CA LEU A 515 7.74 -3.43 16.14
C LEU A 515 6.63 -4.07 15.31
N VAL A 516 6.84 -5.31 14.95
CA VAL A 516 5.84 -6.14 14.24
C VAL A 516 5.56 -7.36 15.11
N ASN A 517 4.28 -7.58 15.43
CA ASN A 517 3.86 -8.68 16.30
C ASN A 517 4.73 -8.78 17.57
N GLY A 518 5.02 -7.63 18.21
CA GLY A 518 5.78 -7.53 19.46
C GLY A 518 7.28 -7.68 19.34
N VAL A 519 7.82 -7.89 18.15
CA VAL A 519 9.27 -8.02 17.91
C VAL A 519 9.81 -6.75 17.28
N VAL A 520 10.92 -6.22 17.82
CA VAL A 520 11.61 -5.05 17.25
C VAL A 520 12.25 -5.44 15.92
N VAL A 521 11.77 -4.87 14.82
CA VAL A 521 12.28 -5.09 13.46
C VAL A 521 13.15 -3.93 12.96
N PHE A 522 12.97 -2.73 13.52
CA PHE A 522 13.78 -1.56 13.21
C PHE A 522 14.14 -0.81 14.50
N GLU A 523 15.40 -0.46 14.66
CA GLU A 523 15.93 0.23 15.83
C GLU A 523 17.18 1.03 15.45
N GLY A 524 17.25 2.30 15.89
CA GLY A 524 18.44 3.12 15.72
C GLY A 524 18.91 3.26 14.26
N GLY A 525 17.98 3.34 13.33
CA GLY A 525 18.28 3.50 11.90
C GLY A 525 18.64 2.19 11.18
N LYS A 526 18.43 1.02 11.80
CA LYS A 526 18.83 -0.28 11.24
C LYS A 526 17.70 -1.30 11.29
N TYR A 527 17.61 -2.12 10.26
CA TYR A 527 16.83 -3.36 10.28
C TYR A 527 17.53 -4.40 11.16
N THR A 528 16.79 -5.07 12.05
CA THR A 528 17.36 -6.01 13.02
C THR A 528 17.60 -7.41 12.45
N GLY A 529 17.09 -7.70 11.26
CA GLY A 529 17.11 -9.04 10.67
C GLY A 529 15.93 -9.92 11.07
N ALA A 530 15.08 -9.48 12.02
CA ALA A 530 13.93 -10.25 12.47
C ALA A 530 12.80 -10.29 11.42
N LYS A 531 12.08 -11.41 11.36
CA LYS A 531 11.01 -11.68 10.40
C LYS A 531 9.73 -12.16 11.09
N PRO A 532 9.14 -11.37 11.99
CA PRO A 532 7.95 -11.77 12.75
C PRO A 532 6.64 -11.50 12.02
N GLY A 533 6.68 -10.96 10.81
CA GLY A 533 5.50 -10.65 10.01
C GLY A 533 4.73 -11.89 9.61
N VAL A 534 3.44 -11.71 9.40
CA VAL A 534 2.51 -12.77 9.00
C VAL A 534 1.75 -12.38 7.74
N VAL A 535 1.24 -13.37 7.03
CA VAL A 535 0.25 -13.14 5.97
C VAL A 535 -1.10 -12.89 6.64
N LEU A 536 -1.65 -11.69 6.42
CA LEU A 536 -2.99 -11.33 6.89
C LEU A 536 -4.02 -11.92 5.93
N ARG A 537 -4.84 -12.83 6.45
CA ARG A 537 -5.86 -13.50 5.65
C ARG A 537 -7.13 -12.66 5.63
N GLY A 538 -7.61 -12.36 4.42
CA GLY A 538 -8.89 -11.70 4.22
C GLY A 538 -10.10 -12.53 4.65
N PRO A 539 -11.30 -11.95 4.63
CA PRO A 539 -12.50 -12.53 5.24
C PRO A 539 -12.97 -13.84 4.59
N GLY A 540 -12.61 -14.08 3.34
CA GLY A 540 -12.98 -15.31 2.61
C GLY A 540 -12.10 -16.53 2.91
N TRP A 541 -11.11 -16.41 3.78
CA TRP A 541 -10.18 -17.50 4.06
C TRP A 541 -10.86 -18.76 4.60
N ASP A 542 -10.64 -19.90 3.93
CA ASP A 542 -11.25 -21.18 4.25
C ASP A 542 -10.54 -21.98 5.35
N GLY A 543 -9.54 -21.41 6.03
CA GLY A 543 -8.76 -22.05 7.09
C GLY A 543 -7.70 -23.04 6.61
N ARG A 544 -7.55 -23.28 5.30
CA ARG A 544 -6.56 -24.20 4.75
C ARG A 544 -5.25 -23.45 4.47
N LYS A 545 -4.17 -23.98 5.02
CA LYS A 545 -2.81 -23.49 4.77
C LYS A 545 -2.20 -24.13 3.52
#